data_02615fdf4348c6d640dfe300da9b9a16
#
_entry.id   02615fdf4348c6d640dfe300da9b9a16
#
_cell.length_a   1.000
_cell.length_b   1.000
_cell.length_c   1.000
_cell.angle_alpha   90.00
_cell.angle_beta   90.00
_cell.angle_gamma   90.00
#
_symmetry.space_group_name_H-M   'P 1'
#
loop_
_entity.id
_entity.type
_entity.pdbx_description
1 polymer ?
#
loop_
_entity_poly.entity_id
_entity_poly.type
_entity_poly.pdbx_seq_one_letter_code
_entity_poly.pdbx_strand_id
1 'polypeptide(L)'
;MAMDVPRPERARRRRIRRILYVVAALAIIPVVTLGLSRLKPAAPTVERATVWLDAVKRGPMLRSVRGLGTLVPEEIIWIPATTDGRVERRLALPGTVLKPDTIILELTSPELEQALLDAEWKLKAGESELANLKVKLQSERLTQQAMAATVRSDYHQARLQADRDAELNRLGLLADLNSKLSRAKADELSNRDQIEQKRLEIGVEAIQAQLAVQQSTVEQLRALRALKRSQVEALKVRAGIRGVLQQVPVEVGQRVAIGANLARVAQPEKLKAELKIAETQAKDIQIGQRAEIDTRNGIIPGRVSRIDPAVQQGTVTVDVKLEGELPSGARPDLSVDGVVEIEKLTDVLYVGRPTFGQPNSTVGLFKLERDGKIAVRVQVKLGRSSVNTIEILEGLRVGDQVVLSDMSSWDAYDRIRLN
;
A
#
# COMPACT_ATOMS: atom_id res chain seq x y z
N MET A 1 73.53 -16.70 -109.90
CA MET A 1 73.34 -17.82 -108.95
C MET A 1 74.12 -17.53 -107.67
N ALA A 2 73.49 -17.11 -106.63
CA ALA A 2 74.09 -16.96 -105.29
C ALA A 2 73.12 -17.53 -104.26
N MET A 3 73.53 -18.59 -103.63
CA MET A 3 72.79 -19.29 -102.58
C MET A 3 72.87 -18.53 -101.27
N ASP A 4 71.72 -18.24 -100.72
CA ASP A 4 71.55 -17.64 -99.38
C ASP A 4 71.51 -18.75 -98.34
N VAL A 5 72.46 -18.79 -97.41
CA VAL A 5 72.51 -19.78 -96.29
C VAL A 5 71.98 -19.17 -95.05
N PRO A 6 70.94 -19.67 -94.48
CA PRO A 6 70.39 -19.10 -93.22
C PRO A 6 71.23 -19.52 -92.01
N ARG A 7 71.64 -18.51 -91.18
CA ARG A 7 72.42 -18.69 -89.92
C ARG A 7 71.50 -19.10 -88.77
N PRO A 8 71.59 -20.31 -88.18
CA PRO A 8 70.64 -20.82 -87.16
C PRO A 8 70.83 -20.24 -85.73
N GLU A 9 71.85 -19.45 -85.45
CA GLU A 9 72.22 -19.07 -84.09
C GLU A 9 71.34 -17.96 -83.48
N ARG A 10 70.69 -17.09 -84.26
CA ARG A 10 69.89 -15.96 -83.68
C ARG A 10 68.51 -16.36 -83.14
N ALA A 11 67.96 -17.48 -83.64
CA ALA A 11 66.64 -17.98 -83.18
C ALA A 11 66.73 -18.66 -81.81
N ARG A 12 67.82 -19.34 -81.48
CA ARG A 12 68.02 -20.04 -80.20
C ARG A 12 68.23 -19.06 -79.03
N ARG A 13 68.92 -17.97 -79.23
CA ARG A 13 69.14 -16.91 -78.21
C ARG A 13 67.84 -16.14 -77.93
N ARG A 14 66.98 -15.95 -78.91
CA ARG A 14 65.68 -15.33 -78.69
C ARG A 14 64.70 -16.22 -77.87
N ARG A 15 64.73 -17.56 -78.14
CA ARG A 15 63.92 -18.51 -77.32
C ARG A 15 64.41 -18.60 -75.89
N ILE A 16 65.72 -18.71 -75.66
CA ILE A 16 66.29 -18.74 -74.30
C ILE A 16 66.00 -17.46 -73.55
N ARG A 17 66.11 -16.26 -74.16
CA ARG A 17 65.71 -15.00 -73.48
C ARG A 17 64.23 -14.96 -73.18
N ARG A 18 63.38 -15.46 -74.08
CA ARG A 18 61.92 -15.52 -73.77
C ARG A 18 61.59 -16.47 -72.60
N ILE A 19 62.23 -17.63 -72.55
CA ILE A 19 62.12 -18.60 -71.47
C ILE A 19 62.66 -17.97 -70.17
N LEU A 20 63.78 -17.26 -70.21
CA LEU A 20 64.33 -16.58 -69.02
C LEU A 20 63.39 -15.47 -68.47
N TYR A 21 62.76 -14.73 -69.38
CA TYR A 21 61.76 -13.73 -68.96
C TYR A 21 60.48 -14.35 -68.38
N VAL A 22 60.06 -15.48 -68.96
CA VAL A 22 58.87 -16.20 -68.42
C VAL A 22 59.21 -16.83 -67.07
N VAL A 23 60.37 -17.41 -66.86
CA VAL A 23 60.81 -17.96 -65.58
C VAL A 23 61.01 -16.83 -64.54
N ALA A 24 61.58 -15.70 -64.94
CA ALA A 24 61.72 -14.55 -64.06
C ALA A 24 60.33 -13.95 -63.63
N ALA A 25 59.40 -13.83 -64.59
CA ALA A 25 58.03 -13.42 -64.30
C ALA A 25 57.28 -14.39 -63.33
N LEU A 26 57.45 -15.73 -63.58
CA LEU A 26 56.90 -16.80 -62.76
C LEU A 26 57.48 -16.81 -61.32
N ALA A 27 58.74 -16.39 -61.15
CA ALA A 27 59.40 -16.24 -59.85
C ALA A 27 59.02 -14.92 -59.12
N ILE A 28 58.82 -13.83 -59.88
CA ILE A 28 58.46 -12.50 -59.31
C ILE A 28 57.01 -12.47 -58.80
N ILE A 29 56.08 -13.14 -59.54
CA ILE A 29 54.65 -13.16 -59.14
C ILE A 29 54.47 -13.75 -57.76
N PRO A 30 54.98 -14.91 -57.35
CA PRO A 30 54.78 -15.42 -55.95
C PRO A 30 55.53 -14.58 -54.92
N VAL A 31 56.67 -13.95 -55.25
CA VAL A 31 57.36 -13.05 -54.30
C VAL A 31 56.56 -11.80 -54.09
N VAL A 32 55.98 -11.21 -55.14
CA VAL A 32 55.12 -10.02 -55.02
C VAL A 32 53.79 -10.38 -54.31
N THR A 33 53.19 -11.52 -54.64
CA THR A 33 51.98 -11.99 -53.95
C THR A 33 52.22 -12.30 -52.46
N LEU A 34 53.39 -12.91 -52.12
CA LEU A 34 53.80 -13.16 -50.74
C LEU A 34 54.13 -11.83 -50.01
N GLY A 35 54.69 -10.85 -50.67
CA GLY A 35 54.95 -9.51 -50.20
C GLY A 35 53.64 -8.73 -49.93
N LEU A 36 52.70 -8.78 -50.87
CA LEU A 36 51.39 -8.16 -50.77
C LEU A 36 50.51 -8.84 -49.71
N SER A 37 50.58 -10.16 -49.55
CA SER A 37 49.81 -10.91 -48.53
C SER A 37 50.31 -10.62 -47.11
N ARG A 38 51.53 -10.10 -46.94
CA ARG A 38 52.05 -9.64 -45.62
C ARG A 38 51.76 -8.18 -45.33
N LEU A 39 51.22 -7.43 -46.27
CA LEU A 39 50.73 -6.07 -46.01
C LEU A 39 49.42 -6.18 -45.20
N LYS A 40 49.43 -5.71 -43.94
CA LYS A 40 48.22 -5.60 -43.16
C LYS A 40 47.27 -4.66 -43.88
N PRO A 41 45.96 -5.02 -44.01
CA PRO A 41 44.96 -4.12 -44.60
C PRO A 41 45.00 -2.76 -43.94
N ALA A 42 44.87 -1.70 -44.72
CA ALA A 42 44.83 -0.34 -44.21
C ALA A 42 43.69 -0.21 -43.16
N ALA A 43 44.01 0.31 -41.98
CA ALA A 43 43.02 0.50 -40.93
C ALA A 43 41.90 1.42 -41.44
N PRO A 44 40.64 1.02 -41.37
CA PRO A 44 39.52 1.86 -41.78
C PRO A 44 39.49 3.16 -40.94
N THR A 45 39.08 4.23 -41.58
CA THR A 45 39.04 5.54 -40.95
C THR A 45 37.63 5.81 -40.39
N VAL A 46 37.58 6.26 -39.16
CA VAL A 46 36.36 6.61 -38.44
C VAL A 46 36.46 8.08 -37.99
N GLU A 47 35.42 8.81 -38.18
CA GLU A 47 35.36 10.22 -37.72
C GLU A 47 35.37 10.28 -36.20
N ARG A 48 36.30 11.02 -35.60
CA ARG A 48 36.43 11.17 -34.16
C ARG A 48 35.18 11.82 -33.49
N ALA A 49 34.48 12.66 -34.27
CA ALA A 49 33.25 13.33 -33.78
C ALA A 49 32.08 12.36 -33.58
N THR A 50 32.08 11.19 -34.22
CA THR A 50 31.02 10.18 -34.14
C THR A 50 31.23 9.16 -33.01
N VAL A 51 32.41 9.17 -32.37
CA VAL A 51 32.74 8.18 -31.35
C VAL A 51 32.80 8.82 -29.98
N TRP A 52 32.21 8.15 -29.01
CA TRP A 52 32.29 8.54 -27.62
C TRP A 52 33.50 7.87 -26.96
N LEU A 53 34.42 8.69 -26.45
CA LEU A 53 35.64 8.26 -25.79
C LEU A 53 35.54 8.54 -24.30
N ASP A 54 35.96 7.59 -23.47
CA ASP A 54 36.15 7.81 -22.04
C ASP A 54 37.44 7.15 -21.55
N ALA A 55 37.97 7.68 -20.45
CA ALA A 55 39.19 7.18 -19.86
C ALA A 55 38.89 6.23 -18.70
N VAL A 56 39.63 5.14 -18.61
CA VAL A 56 39.56 4.18 -17.50
C VAL A 56 40.08 4.87 -16.23
N LYS A 57 39.25 4.90 -15.21
CA LYS A 57 39.52 5.49 -13.89
C LYS A 57 39.62 4.39 -12.84
N ARG A 58 40.35 4.69 -11.76
CA ARG A 58 40.38 3.86 -10.56
C ARG A 58 39.85 4.65 -9.40
N GLY A 59 38.93 4.07 -8.65
CA GLY A 59 38.35 4.74 -7.49
C GLY A 59 37.00 4.13 -7.08
N PRO A 60 36.27 4.82 -6.22
CA PRO A 60 34.96 4.36 -5.81
C PRO A 60 33.95 4.45 -6.96
N MET A 61 33.23 3.37 -7.19
CA MET A 61 32.15 3.28 -8.18
C MET A 61 30.83 2.98 -7.46
N LEU A 62 29.84 3.86 -7.64
CA LEU A 62 28.49 3.62 -7.17
C LEU A 62 27.74 2.76 -8.16
N ARG A 63 27.35 1.57 -7.72
CA ARG A 63 26.50 0.69 -8.50
C ARG A 63 25.04 1.03 -8.24
N SER A 64 24.33 1.44 -9.27
CA SER A 64 22.92 1.82 -9.21
C SER A 64 22.14 1.21 -10.36
N VAL A 65 20.84 1.06 -10.15
CA VAL A 65 19.88 0.63 -11.18
C VAL A 65 18.82 1.70 -11.36
N ARG A 66 18.31 1.80 -12.59
CA ARG A 66 17.27 2.74 -12.96
C ARG A 66 15.96 2.00 -13.19
N GLY A 67 14.87 2.55 -12.68
CA GLY A 67 13.51 2.12 -12.95
C GLY A 67 12.61 3.28 -13.31
N LEU A 68 11.73 3.07 -14.26
CA LEU A 68 10.63 3.97 -14.53
C LEU A 68 9.48 3.66 -13.59
N GLY A 69 8.77 4.68 -13.14
CA GLY A 69 7.66 4.46 -12.22
C GLY A 69 6.67 5.59 -12.18
N THR A 70 5.80 5.54 -11.19
CA THR A 70 4.80 6.58 -10.91
C THR A 70 4.75 6.88 -9.42
N LEU A 71 4.41 8.13 -9.10
CA LEU A 71 4.06 8.48 -7.74
C LEU A 71 2.66 7.94 -7.43
N VAL A 72 2.54 7.23 -6.32
CA VAL A 72 1.24 6.75 -5.83
C VAL A 72 1.04 7.17 -4.38
N PRO A 73 -0.19 7.41 -3.92
CA PRO A 73 -0.44 7.67 -2.51
C PRO A 73 0.02 6.49 -1.64
N GLU A 74 0.65 6.77 -0.49
CA GLU A 74 1.01 5.72 0.48
C GLU A 74 -0.24 4.99 0.97
N GLU A 75 -1.33 5.74 1.22
CA GLU A 75 -2.59 5.22 1.72
C GLU A 75 -3.73 5.61 0.78
N ILE A 76 -4.46 4.62 0.35
CA ILE A 76 -5.69 4.75 -0.42
C ILE A 76 -6.79 4.07 0.36
N ILE A 77 -7.84 4.80 0.68
CA ILE A 77 -8.98 4.27 1.41
C ILE A 77 -10.19 4.24 0.48
N TRP A 78 -10.78 3.06 0.36
CA TRP A 78 -12.09 2.89 -0.23
C TRP A 78 -13.15 3.07 0.84
N ILE A 79 -14.16 3.86 0.54
CA ILE A 79 -15.33 4.08 1.40
C ILE A 79 -16.44 3.19 0.87
N PRO A 80 -16.73 2.07 1.57
CA PRO A 80 -17.83 1.18 1.18
C PRO A 80 -19.18 1.69 1.68
N ALA A 81 -20.25 1.26 1.03
CA ALA A 81 -21.60 1.42 1.55
C ALA A 81 -21.79 0.57 2.81
N THR A 82 -22.23 1.16 3.90
CA THR A 82 -22.55 0.47 5.16
C THR A 82 -24.01 0.05 5.24
N THR A 83 -24.83 0.59 4.36
CA THR A 83 -26.26 0.29 4.24
C THR A 83 -26.68 0.23 2.77
N ASP A 84 -27.75 -0.49 2.48
CA ASP A 84 -28.39 -0.48 1.16
C ASP A 84 -29.09 0.84 0.92
N GLY A 85 -29.03 1.36 -0.31
CA GLY A 85 -29.69 2.58 -0.66
C GLY A 85 -29.58 2.92 -2.13
N ARG A 86 -30.20 4.03 -2.53
CA ARG A 86 -30.07 4.61 -3.85
C ARG A 86 -29.33 5.94 -3.75
N VAL A 87 -28.38 6.20 -4.65
CA VAL A 87 -27.64 7.46 -4.69
C VAL A 87 -28.62 8.58 -5.08
N GLU A 88 -28.86 9.49 -4.15
CA GLU A 88 -29.74 10.64 -4.37
C GLU A 88 -28.95 11.82 -4.93
N ARG A 89 -27.82 12.14 -4.30
CA ARG A 89 -27.00 13.30 -4.70
C ARG A 89 -25.52 13.00 -4.49
N ARG A 90 -24.68 13.56 -5.36
CA ARG A 90 -23.23 13.62 -5.22
C ARG A 90 -22.85 15.05 -4.84
N LEU A 91 -22.29 15.24 -3.65
CA LEU A 91 -21.94 16.54 -3.08
C LEU A 91 -20.48 16.92 -3.32
N ALA A 92 -19.60 15.93 -3.47
CA ALA A 92 -18.20 16.15 -3.77
C ALA A 92 -17.82 15.53 -5.12
N LEU A 93 -16.96 16.23 -5.87
CA LEU A 93 -16.42 15.78 -7.15
C LEU A 93 -14.98 15.31 -7.00
N PRO A 94 -14.48 14.40 -7.88
CA PRO A 94 -13.07 14.07 -7.92
C PRO A 94 -12.18 15.32 -7.98
N GLY A 95 -11.09 15.34 -7.18
CA GLY A 95 -10.22 16.50 -6.98
C GLY A 95 -10.58 17.38 -5.78
N THR A 96 -11.73 17.19 -5.14
CA THR A 96 -12.11 17.95 -3.94
C THR A 96 -11.29 17.54 -2.72
N VAL A 97 -10.78 18.53 -1.97
CA VAL A 97 -10.13 18.29 -0.67
C VAL A 97 -11.20 18.01 0.37
N LEU A 98 -11.05 16.89 1.06
CA LEU A 98 -12.01 16.38 2.03
C LEU A 98 -11.48 16.51 3.46
N LYS A 99 -12.39 16.82 4.38
CA LYS A 99 -12.21 16.66 5.83
C LYS A 99 -12.98 15.41 6.28
N PRO A 100 -12.70 14.82 7.46
CA PRO A 100 -13.38 13.62 7.94
C PRO A 100 -14.91 13.72 7.90
N ASP A 101 -15.47 14.88 8.24
CA ASP A 101 -16.92 15.12 8.30
C ASP A 101 -17.56 15.52 6.97
N THR A 102 -16.74 15.70 5.91
CA THR A 102 -17.26 16.10 4.59
C THR A 102 -18.12 14.99 4.01
N ILE A 103 -19.37 15.32 3.66
CA ILE A 103 -20.29 14.41 3.00
C ILE A 103 -19.93 14.35 1.51
N ILE A 104 -19.67 13.15 0.99
CA ILE A 104 -19.32 12.89 -0.42
C ILE A 104 -20.59 12.62 -1.22
N LEU A 105 -21.44 11.73 -0.67
CA LEU A 105 -22.67 11.25 -1.29
C LEU A 105 -23.79 11.26 -0.28
N GLU A 106 -25.01 11.49 -0.76
CA GLU A 106 -26.24 11.21 -0.02
C GLU A 106 -26.97 10.07 -0.71
N LEU A 107 -27.28 9.06 0.10
CA LEU A 107 -28.12 7.93 -0.29
C LEU A 107 -29.51 8.14 0.28
N THR A 108 -30.49 7.51 -0.31
CA THR A 108 -31.86 7.44 0.21
C THR A 108 -32.29 5.98 0.31
N SER A 109 -33.03 5.65 1.36
CA SER A 109 -33.62 4.34 1.60
C SER A 109 -34.94 4.50 2.38
N PRO A 110 -36.08 4.60 1.69
CA PRO A 110 -37.37 4.72 2.33
C PRO A 110 -37.64 3.60 3.32
N GLU A 111 -37.14 2.41 3.06
CA GLU A 111 -37.26 1.24 3.92
C GLU A 111 -36.57 1.44 5.28
N LEU A 112 -35.36 2.04 5.28
CA LEU A 112 -34.64 2.34 6.51
C LEU A 112 -35.26 3.50 7.30
N GLU A 113 -35.74 4.51 6.60
CA GLU A 113 -36.45 5.64 7.22
C GLU A 113 -37.75 5.19 7.89
N GLN A 114 -38.53 4.34 7.21
CA GLN A 114 -39.72 3.72 7.79
C GLN A 114 -39.37 2.84 8.99
N ALA A 115 -38.32 2.00 8.88
CA ALA A 115 -37.89 1.14 9.98
C ALA A 115 -37.40 1.95 11.21
N LEU A 116 -36.83 3.14 11.01
CA LEU A 116 -36.49 4.06 12.10
C LEU A 116 -37.75 4.60 12.78
N LEU A 117 -38.73 5.10 12.00
CA LEU A 117 -40.00 5.58 12.55
C LEU A 117 -40.71 4.48 13.32
N ASP A 118 -40.79 3.27 12.82
CA ASP A 118 -41.36 2.12 13.51
C ASP A 118 -40.66 1.83 14.85
N ALA A 119 -39.32 1.90 14.88
CA ALA A 119 -38.56 1.71 16.09
C ALA A 119 -38.77 2.85 17.09
N GLU A 120 -38.93 4.10 16.65
CA GLU A 120 -39.27 5.26 17.49
C GLU A 120 -40.65 5.14 18.12
N TRP A 121 -41.65 4.71 17.33
CA TRP A 121 -43.00 4.46 17.85
C TRP A 121 -43.05 3.32 18.88
N LYS A 122 -42.33 2.21 18.61
CA LYS A 122 -42.23 1.09 19.55
C LYS A 122 -41.56 1.49 20.84
N LEU A 123 -40.49 2.30 20.77
CA LEU A 123 -39.85 2.83 21.99
C LEU A 123 -40.80 3.70 22.77
N LYS A 124 -41.48 4.62 22.13
CA LYS A 124 -42.45 5.51 22.79
C LYS A 124 -43.59 4.74 23.45
N ALA A 125 -44.09 3.71 22.80
CA ALA A 125 -45.12 2.82 23.36
C ALA A 125 -44.57 2.08 24.61
N GLY A 126 -43.40 1.51 24.55
CA GLY A 126 -42.75 0.83 25.67
C GLY A 126 -42.46 1.75 26.85
N GLU A 127 -42.03 3.01 26.61
CA GLU A 127 -41.83 4.02 27.64
C GLU A 127 -43.15 4.42 28.30
N SER A 128 -44.25 4.50 27.52
CA SER A 128 -45.59 4.80 28.06
C SER A 128 -46.12 3.63 28.89
N GLU A 129 -45.86 2.38 28.44
CA GLU A 129 -46.25 1.19 29.21
C GLU A 129 -45.47 1.07 30.52
N LEU A 130 -44.18 1.38 30.54
CA LEU A 130 -43.36 1.45 31.76
C LEU A 130 -43.92 2.51 32.74
N ALA A 131 -44.31 3.69 32.23
CA ALA A 131 -44.89 4.73 33.02
C ALA A 131 -46.25 4.29 33.63
N ASN A 132 -47.12 3.67 32.86
CA ASN A 132 -48.39 3.09 33.32
C ASN A 132 -48.18 2.02 34.39
N LEU A 133 -47.26 1.06 34.11
CA LEU A 133 -46.92 0.02 35.08
C LEU A 133 -46.43 0.59 36.38
N LYS A 134 -45.56 1.60 36.34
CA LYS A 134 -45.05 2.28 37.55
C LYS A 134 -46.18 2.89 38.38
N VAL A 135 -47.11 3.59 37.75
CA VAL A 135 -48.27 4.19 38.45
C VAL A 135 -49.18 3.12 39.04
N LYS A 136 -49.45 2.05 38.26
CA LYS A 136 -50.26 0.91 38.71
C LYS A 136 -49.67 0.25 39.96
N LEU A 137 -48.40 -0.13 39.90
CA LEU A 137 -47.68 -0.79 40.98
C LEU A 137 -47.56 0.11 42.21
N GLN A 138 -47.41 1.44 42.03
CA GLN A 138 -47.42 2.41 43.12
C GLN A 138 -48.79 2.46 43.79
N SER A 139 -49.91 2.44 43.05
CA SER A 139 -51.25 2.38 43.58
C SER A 139 -51.52 1.09 44.38
N GLU A 140 -51.11 -0.07 43.82
CA GLU A 140 -51.21 -1.36 44.50
C GLU A 140 -50.40 -1.38 45.80
N ARG A 141 -49.19 -0.81 45.84
CA ARG A 141 -48.37 -0.69 47.04
C ARG A 141 -49.07 0.17 48.10
N LEU A 142 -49.63 1.32 47.70
CA LEU A 142 -50.37 2.19 48.64
C LEU A 142 -51.60 1.48 49.24
N THR A 143 -52.33 0.68 48.46
CA THR A 143 -53.46 -0.16 48.91
C THR A 143 -52.98 -1.20 49.93
N GLN A 144 -51.87 -1.91 49.65
CA GLN A 144 -51.27 -2.87 50.57
C GLN A 144 -50.82 -2.21 51.87
N GLN A 145 -50.20 -1.01 51.78
CA GLN A 145 -49.77 -0.25 52.95
C GLN A 145 -50.97 0.21 53.85
N ALA A 146 -52.07 0.57 53.20
CA ALA A 146 -53.33 0.96 53.98
C ALA A 146 -53.90 -0.27 54.71
N MET A 147 -53.94 -1.47 54.02
CA MET A 147 -54.38 -2.71 54.69
C MET A 147 -53.50 -3.08 55.89
N ALA A 148 -52.17 -3.05 55.69
CA ALA A 148 -51.21 -3.34 56.79
C ALA A 148 -51.35 -2.34 57.95
N ALA A 149 -51.57 -1.06 57.66
CA ALA A 149 -51.84 -0.03 58.71
C ALA A 149 -53.11 -0.33 59.51
N THR A 150 -54.17 -0.81 58.88
CA THR A 150 -55.40 -1.25 59.56
C THR A 150 -55.12 -2.42 60.51
N VAL A 151 -54.47 -3.49 59.99
CA VAL A 151 -54.11 -4.64 60.83
C VAL A 151 -53.20 -4.24 62.02
N ARG A 152 -52.26 -3.34 61.80
CA ARG A 152 -51.42 -2.81 62.85
C ARG A 152 -52.22 -2.03 63.94
N SER A 153 -53.19 -1.22 63.52
CA SER A 153 -54.07 -0.51 64.43
C SER A 153 -54.88 -1.49 65.26
N ASP A 154 -55.50 -2.52 64.65
CA ASP A 154 -56.23 -3.55 65.32
C ASP A 154 -55.40 -4.28 66.39
N TYR A 155 -54.15 -4.61 66.01
CA TYR A 155 -53.18 -5.23 66.92
C TYR A 155 -52.86 -4.31 68.12
N HIS A 156 -52.62 -3.05 67.91
CA HIS A 156 -52.36 -2.10 68.96
C HIS A 156 -53.56 -1.95 69.93
N GLN A 157 -54.77 -1.93 69.38
CA GLN A 157 -55.98 -1.90 70.26
C GLN A 157 -56.13 -3.18 71.08
N ALA A 158 -55.98 -4.37 70.44
CA ALA A 158 -56.07 -5.68 71.14
C ALA A 158 -55.00 -5.82 72.23
N ARG A 159 -53.75 -5.35 71.91
CA ARG A 159 -52.66 -5.36 72.92
C ARG A 159 -52.95 -4.46 74.13
N LEU A 160 -53.40 -3.23 73.89
CA LEU A 160 -53.80 -2.33 75.00
C LEU A 160 -54.93 -2.91 75.86
N GLN A 161 -55.89 -3.64 75.21
CA GLN A 161 -56.94 -4.32 75.92
C GLN A 161 -56.43 -5.52 76.73
N ALA A 162 -55.57 -6.33 76.16
CA ALA A 162 -54.94 -7.48 76.83
C ALA A 162 -54.09 -7.01 78.04
N ASP A 163 -53.27 -5.94 77.86
CA ASP A 163 -52.47 -5.35 78.93
C ASP A 163 -53.33 -4.85 80.09
N ARG A 164 -54.47 -4.15 79.82
CA ARG A 164 -55.44 -3.72 80.76
C ARG A 164 -56.12 -4.88 81.47
N ASP A 165 -56.58 -5.93 80.71
CA ASP A 165 -57.30 -7.06 81.27
C ASP A 165 -56.34 -7.96 82.11
N ALA A 166 -55.08 -8.03 81.83
CA ALA A 166 -54.04 -8.68 82.64
C ALA A 166 -53.78 -7.98 83.93
N GLU A 167 -53.81 -6.64 83.94
CA GLU A 167 -53.67 -5.84 85.17
C GLU A 167 -54.91 -5.96 86.06
N LEU A 168 -56.10 -5.92 85.49
CA LEU A 168 -57.37 -6.13 86.24
C LEU A 168 -57.47 -7.55 86.85
N ASN A 169 -56.99 -8.58 86.14
CA ASN A 169 -56.94 -9.96 86.64
C ASN A 169 -55.94 -10.05 87.81
N ARG A 170 -54.75 -9.44 87.73
CA ARG A 170 -53.77 -9.34 88.83
C ARG A 170 -54.37 -8.72 90.10
N LEU A 171 -55.28 -7.73 89.97
CA LEU A 171 -56.00 -7.07 91.02
C LEU A 171 -57.23 -7.87 91.51
N GLY A 172 -57.51 -9.05 90.89
CA GLY A 172 -58.66 -9.88 91.27
C GLY A 172 -60.02 -9.37 90.78
N LEU A 173 -60.01 -8.38 89.88
CA LEU A 173 -61.21 -7.68 89.38
C LEU A 173 -61.76 -8.29 88.05
N LEU A 174 -61.06 -9.19 87.44
CA LEU A 174 -61.43 -9.81 86.17
C LEU A 174 -61.16 -11.34 86.22
N ALA A 175 -62.06 -12.16 85.59
CA ALA A 175 -61.89 -13.61 85.52
C ALA A 175 -60.66 -13.99 84.63
N ASP A 176 -59.90 -14.96 85.09
CA ASP A 176 -58.66 -15.46 84.41
C ASP A 176 -58.95 -15.88 82.95
N LEU A 177 -60.14 -16.44 82.66
CA LEU A 177 -60.51 -16.80 81.29
C LEU A 177 -60.56 -15.57 80.35
N ASN A 178 -61.08 -14.46 80.77
CA ASN A 178 -61.27 -13.23 80.00
C ASN A 178 -59.88 -12.62 79.70
N SER A 179 -58.95 -12.60 80.65
CA SER A 179 -57.57 -12.16 80.45
C SER A 179 -56.83 -13.02 79.47
N LYS A 180 -57.03 -14.36 79.57
CA LYS A 180 -56.44 -15.34 78.56
C LYS A 180 -57.02 -15.14 77.17
N LEU A 181 -58.30 -14.86 77.01
CA LEU A 181 -58.94 -14.61 75.71
C LEU A 181 -58.42 -13.34 75.08
N SER A 182 -58.37 -12.25 75.85
CA SER A 182 -57.80 -10.95 75.34
C SER A 182 -56.35 -11.11 74.90
N ARG A 183 -55.52 -11.88 75.64
CA ARG A 183 -54.14 -12.18 75.26
C ARG A 183 -54.02 -13.06 74.00
N ALA A 184 -54.85 -14.11 73.88
CA ALA A 184 -54.89 -14.91 72.71
C ALA A 184 -55.28 -14.10 71.48
N LYS A 185 -56.16 -13.17 71.58
CA LYS A 185 -56.58 -12.25 70.50
C LYS A 185 -55.46 -11.29 70.10
N ALA A 186 -54.70 -10.75 71.08
CA ALA A 186 -53.57 -9.86 70.83
C ALA A 186 -52.47 -10.66 70.15
N ASP A 187 -52.16 -11.94 70.50
CA ASP A 187 -51.19 -12.77 69.95
C ASP A 187 -51.57 -13.14 68.49
N GLU A 188 -52.85 -13.46 68.21
CA GLU A 188 -53.34 -13.69 66.85
C GLU A 188 -53.11 -12.49 65.95
N LEU A 189 -53.48 -11.26 66.41
CA LEU A 189 -53.33 -10.03 65.63
C LEU A 189 -51.84 -9.65 65.46
N SER A 190 -50.99 -9.92 66.46
CA SER A 190 -49.53 -9.78 66.37
C SER A 190 -48.98 -10.62 65.22
N ASN A 191 -49.36 -11.90 65.15
CA ASN A 191 -48.92 -12.79 64.05
C ASN A 191 -49.44 -12.24 62.72
N ARG A 192 -50.63 -11.75 62.65
CA ARG A 192 -51.22 -11.18 61.43
C ARG A 192 -50.46 -9.91 60.98
N ASP A 193 -50.14 -9.00 61.92
CA ASP A 193 -49.34 -7.80 61.64
C ASP A 193 -47.93 -8.18 61.07
N GLN A 194 -47.24 -9.17 61.68
CA GLN A 194 -45.98 -9.69 61.19
C GLN A 194 -46.06 -10.24 59.77
N ILE A 195 -47.15 -11.01 59.47
CA ILE A 195 -47.35 -11.53 58.11
C ILE A 195 -47.57 -10.42 57.09
N GLU A 196 -48.42 -9.41 57.44
CA GLU A 196 -48.62 -8.27 56.50
C GLU A 196 -47.36 -7.41 56.32
N GLN A 197 -46.50 -7.26 57.35
CA GLN A 197 -45.20 -6.58 57.19
C GLN A 197 -44.28 -7.36 56.23
N LYS A 198 -44.17 -8.69 56.39
CA LYS A 198 -43.43 -9.52 55.42
C LYS A 198 -44.00 -9.47 54.00
N ARG A 199 -45.33 -9.37 53.89
CA ARG A 199 -46.00 -9.18 52.57
C ARG A 199 -45.57 -7.84 51.92
N LEU A 200 -45.46 -6.78 52.71
CA LEU A 200 -45.00 -5.49 52.20
C LEU A 200 -43.55 -5.56 51.72
N GLU A 201 -42.67 -6.22 52.50
CA GLU A 201 -41.25 -6.40 52.09
C GLU A 201 -41.14 -7.18 50.77
N ILE A 202 -41.80 -8.36 50.69
CA ILE A 202 -41.81 -9.15 49.45
C ILE A 202 -42.46 -8.38 48.30
N GLY A 203 -43.51 -7.62 48.59
CA GLY A 203 -44.21 -6.76 47.63
C GLY A 203 -43.29 -5.71 47.00
N VAL A 204 -42.38 -5.11 47.79
CA VAL A 204 -41.37 -4.17 47.26
C VAL A 204 -40.41 -4.84 46.30
N GLU A 205 -39.90 -6.01 46.68
CA GLU A 205 -39.00 -6.79 45.80
C GLU A 205 -39.70 -7.22 44.51
N ALA A 206 -40.94 -7.70 44.59
CA ALA A 206 -41.75 -8.08 43.42
C ALA A 206 -41.98 -6.90 42.47
N ILE A 207 -42.28 -5.73 43.02
CA ILE A 207 -42.45 -4.47 42.26
C ILE A 207 -41.14 -4.09 41.55
N GLN A 208 -40.00 -4.16 42.26
CA GLN A 208 -38.68 -3.88 41.64
C GLN A 208 -38.36 -4.84 40.55
N ALA A 209 -38.61 -6.14 40.73
CA ALA A 209 -38.38 -7.15 39.70
C ALA A 209 -39.26 -6.90 38.45
N GLN A 210 -40.53 -6.59 38.62
CA GLN A 210 -41.43 -6.27 37.50
C GLN A 210 -41.00 -5.01 36.75
N LEU A 211 -40.60 -3.97 37.48
CA LEU A 211 -40.07 -2.74 36.88
C LEU A 211 -38.77 -2.99 36.13
N ALA A 212 -37.87 -3.82 36.69
CA ALA A 212 -36.60 -4.17 36.04
C ALA A 212 -36.82 -4.91 34.70
N VAL A 213 -37.77 -5.83 34.62
CA VAL A 213 -38.13 -6.51 33.36
C VAL A 213 -38.62 -5.52 32.31
N GLN A 214 -39.54 -4.62 32.69
CA GLN A 214 -40.04 -3.64 31.73
C GLN A 214 -38.99 -2.59 31.34
N GLN A 215 -38.12 -2.19 32.29
CA GLN A 215 -36.96 -1.33 31.98
C GLN A 215 -36.02 -1.97 30.98
N SER A 216 -35.70 -3.27 31.13
CA SER A 216 -34.88 -4.02 30.17
C SER A 216 -35.52 -4.06 28.77
N THR A 217 -36.85 -4.21 28.70
CA THR A 217 -37.59 -4.11 27.44
C THR A 217 -37.43 -2.74 26.78
N VAL A 218 -37.58 -1.65 27.56
CA VAL A 218 -37.37 -0.29 27.04
C VAL A 218 -35.92 -0.09 26.57
N GLU A 219 -34.93 -0.62 27.28
CA GLU A 219 -33.52 -0.53 26.89
C GLU A 219 -33.25 -1.28 25.59
N GLN A 220 -33.85 -2.46 25.37
CA GLN A 220 -33.79 -3.18 24.09
C GLN A 220 -34.38 -2.34 22.95
N LEU A 221 -35.53 -1.70 23.19
CA LEU A 221 -36.16 -0.83 22.18
C LEU A 221 -35.31 0.42 21.89
N ARG A 222 -34.64 0.98 22.90
CA ARG A 222 -33.67 2.09 22.73
C ARG A 222 -32.48 1.68 21.88
N ALA A 223 -31.91 0.50 22.16
CA ALA A 223 -30.82 -0.06 21.36
C ALA A 223 -31.24 -0.29 19.90
N LEU A 224 -32.42 -0.84 19.67
CA LEU A 224 -32.97 -1.02 18.33
C LEU A 224 -33.15 0.31 17.59
N ARG A 225 -33.73 1.30 18.24
CA ARG A 225 -33.89 2.64 17.67
C ARG A 225 -32.51 3.28 17.36
N ALA A 226 -31.51 3.17 18.26
CA ALA A 226 -30.16 3.68 18.04
C ALA A 226 -29.50 3.00 16.83
N LEU A 227 -29.65 1.68 16.67
CA LEU A 227 -29.16 0.96 15.51
C LEU A 227 -29.80 1.47 14.20
N LYS A 228 -31.14 1.62 14.17
CA LYS A 228 -31.84 2.12 12.98
C LYS A 228 -31.45 3.56 12.64
N ARG A 229 -31.28 4.40 13.64
CA ARG A 229 -30.79 5.76 13.47
C ARG A 229 -29.39 5.80 12.89
N SER A 230 -28.47 4.99 13.40
CA SER A 230 -27.12 4.87 12.85
C SER A 230 -27.12 4.44 11.37
N GLN A 231 -28.02 3.50 11.01
CA GLN A 231 -28.18 3.07 9.60
C GLN A 231 -28.69 4.21 8.71
N VAL A 232 -29.64 5.01 9.18
CA VAL A 232 -30.13 6.20 8.44
C VAL A 232 -29.05 7.29 8.37
N GLU A 233 -28.31 7.52 9.45
CA GLU A 233 -27.18 8.46 9.42
C GLU A 233 -26.08 8.04 8.46
N ALA A 234 -25.86 6.74 8.29
CA ALA A 234 -24.89 6.16 7.36
C ALA A 234 -25.29 6.35 5.88
N LEU A 235 -26.52 6.72 5.58
CA LEU A 235 -26.92 7.15 4.22
C LEU A 235 -26.21 8.43 3.79
N LYS A 236 -25.71 9.24 4.73
CA LYS A 236 -24.81 10.36 4.47
C LYS A 236 -23.38 9.87 4.50
N VAL A 237 -22.88 9.50 3.33
CA VAL A 237 -21.53 8.95 3.17
C VAL A 237 -20.49 10.03 3.40
N ARG A 238 -19.73 9.89 4.50
CA ARG A 238 -18.68 10.84 4.88
C ARG A 238 -17.30 10.33 4.48
N ALA A 239 -16.37 11.27 4.32
CA ALA A 239 -14.99 10.93 3.96
C ALA A 239 -14.28 10.08 5.03
N GLY A 240 -14.56 10.31 6.32
CA GLY A 240 -13.95 9.61 7.44
C GLY A 240 -12.47 9.95 7.69
N ILE A 241 -11.78 10.47 6.68
CA ILE A 241 -10.37 10.86 6.73
C ILE A 241 -10.16 12.20 6.04
N ARG A 242 -8.99 12.81 6.30
CA ARG A 242 -8.51 13.96 5.53
C ARG A 242 -7.83 13.45 4.27
N GLY A 243 -8.14 14.04 3.12
CA GLY A 243 -7.52 13.63 1.85
C GLY A 243 -8.13 14.32 0.65
N VAL A 244 -7.86 13.80 -0.53
CA VAL A 244 -8.45 14.25 -1.79
C VAL A 244 -9.28 13.12 -2.38
N LEU A 245 -10.49 13.43 -2.81
CA LEU A 245 -11.37 12.50 -3.49
C LEU A 245 -10.78 12.17 -4.87
N GLN A 246 -10.41 10.92 -5.08
CA GLN A 246 -9.86 10.48 -6.37
C GLN A 246 -10.95 10.01 -7.33
N GLN A 247 -11.90 9.24 -6.83
CA GLN A 247 -12.91 8.60 -7.66
C GLN A 247 -14.21 8.39 -6.90
N VAL A 248 -15.34 8.50 -7.61
CA VAL A 248 -16.68 8.12 -7.18
C VAL A 248 -17.24 7.22 -8.26
N PRO A 249 -17.15 5.88 -8.11
CA PRO A 249 -17.52 4.93 -9.16
C PRO A 249 -19.02 4.67 -9.28
N VAL A 250 -19.85 5.50 -8.62
CA VAL A 250 -21.32 5.37 -8.61
C VAL A 250 -21.98 6.59 -9.19
N GLU A 251 -23.15 6.39 -9.81
CA GLU A 251 -23.92 7.44 -10.45
C GLU A 251 -25.19 7.78 -9.66
N VAL A 252 -25.67 9.02 -9.82
CA VAL A 252 -26.95 9.45 -9.24
C VAL A 252 -28.09 8.61 -9.81
N GLY A 253 -28.94 8.10 -8.92
CA GLY A 253 -30.03 7.17 -9.25
C GLY A 253 -29.64 5.69 -9.18
N GLN A 254 -28.36 5.34 -9.10
CA GLN A 254 -27.89 3.98 -8.97
C GLN A 254 -28.24 3.40 -7.59
N ARG A 255 -28.69 2.14 -7.55
CA ARG A 255 -28.85 1.38 -6.31
C ARG A 255 -27.51 0.77 -5.90
N VAL A 256 -27.15 0.90 -4.64
CA VAL A 256 -25.93 0.35 -4.05
C VAL A 256 -26.28 -0.60 -2.92
N ALA A 257 -25.58 -1.72 -2.86
CA ALA A 257 -25.72 -2.71 -1.79
C ALA A 257 -24.62 -2.51 -0.73
N ILE A 258 -24.82 -3.08 0.45
CA ILE A 258 -23.79 -3.11 1.51
C ILE A 258 -22.47 -3.65 0.95
N GLY A 259 -21.35 -2.96 1.24
CA GLY A 259 -20.01 -3.31 0.78
C GLY A 259 -19.63 -2.78 -0.61
N ALA A 260 -20.57 -2.16 -1.35
CA ALA A 260 -20.26 -1.52 -2.63
C ALA A 260 -19.29 -0.33 -2.41
N ASN A 261 -18.26 -0.24 -3.25
CA ASN A 261 -17.31 0.88 -3.21
C ASN A 261 -17.97 2.18 -3.70
N LEU A 262 -18.08 3.17 -2.82
CA LEU A 262 -18.75 4.44 -3.10
C LEU A 262 -17.77 5.55 -3.46
N ALA A 263 -16.61 5.58 -2.82
CA ALA A 263 -15.60 6.60 -3.07
C ALA A 263 -14.20 6.07 -2.79
N ARG A 264 -13.22 6.65 -3.46
CA ARG A 264 -11.79 6.42 -3.24
C ARG A 264 -11.15 7.73 -2.81
N VAL A 265 -10.57 7.73 -1.60
CA VAL A 265 -9.91 8.90 -1.01
C VAL A 265 -8.43 8.58 -0.80
N ALA A 266 -7.56 9.50 -1.17
CA ALA A 266 -6.12 9.38 -0.98
C ALA A 266 -5.55 10.61 -0.28
N GLN A 267 -4.42 10.44 0.41
CA GLN A 267 -3.66 11.53 1.02
C GLN A 267 -2.56 11.98 0.04
N PRO A 268 -2.73 13.12 -0.65
CA PRO A 268 -1.76 13.58 -1.64
C PRO A 268 -0.45 14.08 -1.02
N GLU A 269 -0.45 14.35 0.29
CA GLU A 269 0.73 14.79 1.03
C GLU A 269 1.72 13.65 1.32
N LYS A 270 1.26 12.39 1.21
CA LYS A 270 2.06 11.19 1.45
C LYS A 270 2.10 10.35 0.19
N LEU A 271 3.14 10.57 -0.61
CA LEU A 271 3.38 9.80 -1.82
C LEU A 271 4.56 8.87 -1.63
N LYS A 272 4.52 7.72 -2.30
CA LYS A 272 5.63 6.82 -2.54
C LYS A 272 5.85 6.71 -4.05
N ALA A 273 7.05 6.32 -4.48
CA ALA A 273 7.30 6.00 -5.88
C ALA A 273 7.22 4.48 -6.07
N GLU A 274 6.41 4.03 -7.01
CA GLU A 274 6.39 2.64 -7.47
C GLU A 274 7.25 2.53 -8.73
N LEU A 275 8.44 1.95 -8.60
CA LEU A 275 9.40 1.78 -9.69
C LEU A 275 9.27 0.39 -10.28
N LYS A 276 9.25 0.31 -11.61
CA LYS A 276 9.34 -0.95 -12.37
C LYS A 276 10.79 -1.16 -12.79
N ILE A 277 11.44 -2.14 -12.22
CA ILE A 277 12.85 -2.45 -12.46
C ILE A 277 12.95 -3.83 -13.12
N ALA A 278 13.77 -3.96 -14.16
CA ALA A 278 13.96 -5.24 -14.83
C ALA A 278 14.40 -6.33 -13.82
N GLU A 279 13.82 -7.52 -13.90
CA GLU A 279 14.08 -8.64 -12.98
C GLU A 279 15.57 -8.94 -12.85
N THR A 280 16.31 -8.90 -13.97
CA THR A 280 17.76 -9.14 -13.99
C THR A 280 18.57 -8.16 -13.14
N GLN A 281 18.06 -6.95 -12.92
CA GLN A 281 18.67 -5.89 -12.12
C GLN A 281 18.10 -5.82 -10.71
N ALA A 282 16.84 -6.23 -10.53
CA ALA A 282 16.14 -6.17 -9.26
C ALA A 282 16.64 -7.15 -8.20
N LYS A 283 17.32 -8.25 -8.62
CA LYS A 283 17.80 -9.33 -7.73
C LYS A 283 18.74 -8.87 -6.62
N ASP A 284 19.45 -7.76 -6.83
CA ASP A 284 20.44 -7.24 -5.89
C ASP A 284 19.88 -6.07 -5.04
N ILE A 285 18.62 -5.68 -5.24
CA ILE A 285 17.97 -4.63 -4.47
C ILE A 285 17.55 -5.16 -3.11
N GLN A 286 17.77 -4.36 -2.06
CA GLN A 286 17.41 -4.68 -0.69
C GLN A 286 16.58 -3.54 -0.07
N ILE A 287 15.70 -3.91 0.85
CA ILE A 287 14.91 -2.94 1.62
C ILE A 287 15.88 -2.05 2.43
N GLY A 288 15.61 -0.75 2.46
CA GLY A 288 16.41 0.26 3.15
C GLY A 288 17.50 0.91 2.30
N GLN A 289 17.77 0.42 1.08
CA GLN A 289 18.71 1.08 0.16
C GLN A 289 18.22 2.47 -0.23
N ARG A 290 19.17 3.39 -0.45
CA ARG A 290 18.89 4.75 -0.90
C ARG A 290 18.40 4.75 -2.35
N ALA A 291 17.50 5.67 -2.62
CA ALA A 291 17.02 5.92 -3.97
C ALA A 291 16.85 7.42 -4.20
N GLU A 292 16.99 7.82 -5.43
CA GLU A 292 16.71 9.19 -5.90
C GLU A 292 15.59 9.13 -6.92
N ILE A 293 14.55 9.92 -6.72
CA ILE A 293 13.37 9.96 -7.57
C ILE A 293 13.32 11.30 -8.29
N ASP A 294 13.53 11.27 -9.59
CA ASP A 294 13.44 12.44 -10.46
C ASP A 294 12.00 12.59 -10.98
N THR A 295 11.38 13.68 -10.59
CA THR A 295 10.02 14.07 -11.03
C THR A 295 10.04 14.99 -12.23
N ARG A 296 11.20 15.27 -12.81
CA ARG A 296 11.48 16.32 -13.82
C ARG A 296 11.32 17.77 -13.30
N ASN A 297 10.71 17.96 -12.13
CA ASN A 297 10.58 19.24 -11.45
C ASN A 297 11.47 19.32 -10.20
N GLY A 298 12.18 18.23 -9.89
CA GLY A 298 13.07 18.11 -8.76
C GLY A 298 13.37 16.66 -8.41
N ILE A 299 14.50 16.44 -7.76
CA ILE A 299 14.93 15.13 -7.28
C ILE A 299 14.54 15.00 -5.81
N ILE A 300 13.86 13.92 -5.47
CA ILE A 300 13.43 13.61 -4.11
C ILE A 300 14.25 12.42 -3.61
N PRO A 301 14.95 12.54 -2.48
CA PRO A 301 15.58 11.39 -1.84
C PRO A 301 14.54 10.46 -1.26
N GLY A 302 14.85 9.17 -1.27
CA GLY A 302 13.97 8.15 -0.72
C GLY A 302 14.71 6.88 -0.34
N ARG A 303 13.96 5.91 0.19
CA ARG A 303 14.45 4.57 0.52
C ARG A 303 13.52 3.50 0.01
N VAL A 304 14.12 2.39 -0.43
CA VAL A 304 13.36 1.18 -0.77
C VAL A 304 12.63 0.68 0.48
N SER A 305 11.31 0.67 0.42
CA SER A 305 10.42 0.25 1.51
C SER A 305 9.84 -1.14 1.30
N ARG A 306 9.60 -1.52 0.04
CA ARG A 306 9.02 -2.82 -0.33
C ARG A 306 9.53 -3.26 -1.70
N ILE A 307 9.70 -4.55 -1.86
CA ILE A 307 10.00 -5.19 -3.14
C ILE A 307 8.89 -6.21 -3.36
N ASP A 308 8.17 -6.11 -4.48
CA ASP A 308 7.12 -7.06 -4.81
C ASP A 308 7.78 -8.40 -5.21
N PRO A 309 7.42 -9.52 -4.60
CA PRO A 309 7.97 -10.82 -4.96
C PRO A 309 7.49 -11.31 -6.34
N ALA A 310 6.42 -10.73 -6.88
CA ALA A 310 5.87 -11.11 -8.17
C ALA A 310 6.55 -10.37 -9.33
N VAL A 311 6.98 -11.14 -10.33
CA VAL A 311 7.48 -10.58 -11.59
C VAL A 311 6.32 -10.37 -12.54
N GLN A 312 6.14 -9.15 -13.01
CA GLN A 312 5.11 -8.78 -13.96
C GLN A 312 5.74 -8.24 -15.24
N GLN A 313 5.51 -8.92 -16.37
CA GLN A 313 6.05 -8.52 -17.67
C GLN A 313 7.59 -8.33 -17.66
N GLY A 314 8.33 -9.19 -16.95
CA GLY A 314 9.79 -9.12 -16.83
C GLY A 314 10.32 -8.00 -15.93
N THR A 315 9.46 -7.36 -15.16
CA THR A 315 9.80 -6.31 -14.18
C THR A 315 9.33 -6.68 -12.79
N VAL A 316 10.06 -6.19 -11.78
CA VAL A 316 9.72 -6.25 -10.36
C VAL A 316 9.31 -4.85 -9.92
N THR A 317 8.22 -4.75 -9.19
CA THR A 317 7.78 -3.47 -8.60
C THR A 317 8.53 -3.22 -7.30
N VAL A 318 9.19 -2.08 -7.21
CA VAL A 318 9.94 -1.62 -6.03
C VAL A 318 9.31 -0.34 -5.52
N ASP A 319 8.79 -0.37 -4.29
CA ASP A 319 8.24 0.80 -3.63
C ASP A 319 9.36 1.56 -2.93
N VAL A 320 9.42 2.85 -3.20
CA VAL A 320 10.37 3.79 -2.57
C VAL A 320 9.58 4.79 -1.75
N LYS A 321 9.84 4.82 -0.45
CA LYS A 321 9.32 5.84 0.46
C LYS A 321 10.13 7.11 0.27
N LEU A 322 9.45 8.22 0.04
CA LEU A 322 10.06 9.53 -0.15
C LEU A 322 10.44 10.14 1.21
N GLU A 323 11.64 10.71 1.32
CA GLU A 323 12.19 11.28 2.57
C GLU A 323 12.37 12.81 2.50
N GLY A 324 11.92 13.46 1.43
CA GLY A 324 12.05 14.90 1.21
C GLY A 324 10.70 15.59 1.02
N GLU A 325 10.74 16.92 0.95
CA GLU A 325 9.58 17.72 0.56
C GLU A 325 9.21 17.43 -0.89
N LEU A 326 7.91 17.32 -1.14
CA LEU A 326 7.42 17.10 -2.50
C LEU A 326 7.57 18.40 -3.32
N PRO A 327 8.23 18.36 -4.49
CA PRO A 327 8.35 19.53 -5.36
C PRO A 327 6.97 19.97 -5.87
N SER A 328 6.89 21.23 -6.27
CA SER A 328 5.67 21.79 -6.85
C SER A 328 5.23 20.95 -8.07
N GLY A 329 3.96 20.53 -8.09
CA GLY A 329 3.42 19.69 -9.16
C GLY A 329 3.52 18.18 -8.90
N ALA A 330 4.11 17.70 -7.80
CA ALA A 330 4.02 16.31 -7.40
C ALA A 330 2.57 15.95 -7.10
N ARG A 331 2.06 14.93 -7.78
CA ARG A 331 0.67 14.47 -7.69
C ARG A 331 0.60 12.97 -7.95
N PRO A 332 -0.44 12.29 -7.49
CA PRO A 332 -0.69 10.91 -7.87
C PRO A 332 -0.63 10.71 -9.38
N ASP A 333 -0.14 9.54 -9.79
CA ASP A 333 0.03 9.10 -11.19
C ASP A 333 1.05 9.93 -12.01
N LEU A 334 1.85 10.80 -11.37
CA LEU A 334 2.97 11.47 -12.05
C LEU A 334 4.04 10.43 -12.37
N SER A 335 4.44 10.37 -13.65
CA SER A 335 5.57 9.52 -14.09
C SER A 335 6.89 10.06 -13.55
N VAL A 336 7.70 9.17 -13.01
CA VAL A 336 9.00 9.49 -12.40
C VAL A 336 10.08 8.53 -12.88
N ASP A 337 11.31 9.00 -12.81
CA ASP A 337 12.52 8.21 -13.00
C ASP A 337 13.17 7.95 -11.63
N GLY A 338 13.36 6.68 -11.27
CA GLY A 338 14.01 6.32 -10.03
C GLY A 338 15.38 5.67 -10.25
N VAL A 339 16.35 6.06 -9.44
CA VAL A 339 17.67 5.44 -9.37
C VAL A 339 17.88 4.88 -7.98
N VAL A 340 18.04 3.56 -7.88
CA VAL A 340 18.29 2.86 -6.61
C VAL A 340 19.78 2.57 -6.49
N GLU A 341 20.40 2.97 -5.39
CA GLU A 341 21.79 2.66 -5.06
C GLU A 341 21.89 1.25 -4.49
N ILE A 342 22.60 0.35 -5.18
CA ILE A 342 22.76 -1.04 -4.73
C ILE A 342 23.94 -1.16 -3.77
N GLU A 343 25.12 -0.77 -4.24
CA GLU A 343 26.38 -0.89 -3.49
C GLU A 343 27.42 0.16 -3.90
N LYS A 344 28.31 0.48 -3.00
CA LYS A 344 29.48 1.35 -3.27
C LYS A 344 30.73 0.49 -3.28
N LEU A 345 31.31 0.31 -4.47
CA LEU A 345 32.60 -0.34 -4.63
C LEU A 345 33.70 0.64 -4.31
N THR A 346 34.61 0.31 -3.40
CA THR A 346 35.56 1.27 -2.83
C THR A 346 36.76 1.55 -3.73
N ASP A 347 37.28 0.55 -4.46
CA ASP A 347 38.48 0.69 -5.29
C ASP A 347 38.42 -0.30 -6.46
N VAL A 348 37.83 0.13 -7.56
CA VAL A 348 37.70 -0.67 -8.80
C VAL A 348 38.15 0.14 -10.00
N LEU A 349 38.58 -0.57 -11.08
CA LEU A 349 38.75 0.02 -12.38
C LEU A 349 37.37 0.14 -13.03
N TYR A 350 37.05 1.31 -13.53
CA TYR A 350 35.77 1.53 -14.22
C TYR A 350 35.92 2.53 -15.36
N VAL A 351 34.95 2.47 -16.25
CA VAL A 351 34.83 3.40 -17.39
C VAL A 351 33.33 3.66 -17.64
N GLY A 352 33.01 4.66 -18.43
CA GLY A 352 31.64 4.87 -18.92
C GLY A 352 31.08 3.59 -19.54
N ARG A 353 29.80 3.36 -19.39
CA ARG A 353 29.14 2.15 -19.88
C ARG A 353 29.10 2.16 -21.40
N PRO A 354 29.72 1.17 -22.10
CA PRO A 354 29.63 1.07 -23.56
C PRO A 354 28.17 0.75 -23.98
N THR A 355 27.82 1.14 -25.20
CA THR A 355 26.51 0.88 -25.79
C THR A 355 26.22 -0.61 -26.00
N PHE A 356 27.26 -1.46 -25.97
CA PHE A 356 27.18 -2.91 -26.14
C PHE A 356 27.96 -3.62 -25.03
N GLY A 357 27.70 -4.92 -24.87
CA GLY A 357 28.30 -5.73 -23.83
C GLY A 357 27.41 -5.94 -22.61
N GLN A 358 27.36 -7.17 -22.15
CA GLN A 358 26.60 -7.55 -20.96
C GLN A 358 27.50 -7.48 -19.71
N PRO A 359 26.95 -7.25 -18.53
CA PRO A 359 27.69 -7.41 -17.27
C PRO A 359 28.31 -8.81 -17.19
N ASN A 360 29.51 -8.90 -16.63
CA ASN A 360 30.27 -10.16 -16.48
C ASN A 360 30.57 -10.91 -17.80
N SER A 361 30.66 -10.17 -18.90
CA SER A 361 31.04 -10.72 -20.22
C SER A 361 32.39 -10.21 -20.67
N THR A 362 32.98 -10.88 -21.72
CA THR A 362 34.19 -10.42 -22.39
C THR A 362 33.80 -9.82 -23.73
N VAL A 363 34.21 -8.59 -23.97
CA VAL A 363 33.90 -7.81 -25.17
C VAL A 363 35.17 -7.24 -25.82
N GLY A 364 35.16 -7.05 -27.10
CA GLY A 364 36.21 -6.34 -27.82
C GLY A 364 35.96 -4.84 -27.80
N LEU A 365 36.78 -4.08 -27.10
CA LEU A 365 36.74 -2.62 -27.12
C LEU A 365 37.93 -2.05 -27.87
N PHE A 366 37.74 -0.92 -28.56
CA PHE A 366 38.84 -0.20 -29.21
C PHE A 366 39.52 0.74 -28.21
N LYS A 367 40.77 0.42 -27.90
CA LYS A 367 41.64 1.23 -27.03
C LYS A 367 42.50 2.15 -27.87
N LEU A 368 42.53 3.43 -27.52
CA LEU A 368 43.33 4.44 -28.19
C LEU A 368 44.84 4.22 -27.90
N GLU A 369 45.67 4.24 -28.93
CA GLU A 369 47.13 4.33 -28.76
C GLU A 369 47.57 5.72 -28.32
N ARG A 370 48.84 5.84 -27.86
CA ARG A 370 49.37 7.11 -27.31
C ARG A 370 49.38 8.25 -28.32
N ASP A 371 49.38 7.97 -29.61
CA ASP A 371 49.30 8.99 -30.67
C ASP A 371 47.93 9.61 -30.85
N GLY A 372 46.90 9.05 -30.21
CA GLY A 372 45.52 9.52 -30.28
C GLY A 372 44.83 9.37 -31.63
N LYS A 373 45.50 8.73 -32.60
CA LYS A 373 44.98 8.57 -33.98
C LYS A 373 44.61 7.13 -34.33
N ILE A 374 45.21 6.16 -33.66
CA ILE A 374 44.97 4.74 -33.89
C ILE A 374 44.29 4.14 -32.65
N ALA A 375 43.27 3.35 -32.89
CA ALA A 375 42.66 2.56 -31.81
C ALA A 375 42.78 1.06 -32.16
N VAL A 376 43.21 0.29 -31.19
CA VAL A 376 43.47 -1.15 -31.30
C VAL A 376 42.41 -1.90 -30.50
N ARG A 377 41.87 -2.95 -31.08
CA ARG A 377 40.90 -3.83 -30.44
C ARG A 377 41.56 -4.65 -29.35
N VAL A 378 41.04 -4.56 -28.14
CA VAL A 378 41.48 -5.33 -26.97
C VAL A 378 40.30 -6.07 -26.36
N GLN A 379 40.56 -7.31 -25.94
CA GLN A 379 39.57 -8.09 -25.21
C GLN A 379 39.51 -7.57 -23.78
N VAL A 380 38.31 -7.14 -23.36
CA VAL A 380 38.07 -6.54 -22.04
C VAL A 380 37.04 -7.39 -21.33
N LYS A 381 37.37 -7.83 -20.13
CA LYS A 381 36.45 -8.54 -19.26
C LYS A 381 35.71 -7.50 -18.40
N LEU A 382 34.45 -7.35 -18.69
CA LEU A 382 33.56 -6.47 -17.96
C LEU A 382 33.13 -7.12 -16.64
N GLY A 383 32.96 -6.31 -15.60
CA GLY A 383 32.44 -6.73 -14.31
C GLY A 383 31.00 -6.25 -14.08
N ARG A 384 30.75 -5.75 -12.90
CA ARG A 384 29.44 -5.21 -12.47
C ARG A 384 29.15 -3.89 -13.21
N SER A 385 27.89 -3.73 -13.62
CA SER A 385 27.46 -2.50 -14.30
C SER A 385 26.60 -1.63 -13.39
N SER A 386 26.70 -0.33 -13.60
CA SER A 386 25.81 0.70 -13.07
C SER A 386 25.02 1.34 -14.22
N VAL A 387 24.23 2.37 -13.94
CA VAL A 387 23.48 3.12 -14.96
C VAL A 387 24.43 3.68 -16.01
N ASN A 388 25.49 4.40 -15.61
CA ASN A 388 26.37 5.16 -16.50
C ASN A 388 27.80 4.59 -16.57
N THR A 389 28.20 3.63 -15.74
CA THR A 389 29.56 3.11 -15.62
C THR A 389 29.57 1.58 -15.57
N ILE A 390 30.71 1.01 -15.92
CA ILE A 390 30.93 -0.42 -15.83
C ILE A 390 32.32 -0.72 -15.26
N GLU A 391 32.41 -1.72 -14.40
CA GLU A 391 33.66 -2.22 -13.83
C GLU A 391 34.48 -2.95 -14.89
N ILE A 392 35.78 -2.74 -14.85
CA ILE A 392 36.76 -3.45 -15.71
C ILE A 392 37.53 -4.43 -14.83
N LEU A 393 37.43 -5.73 -15.13
CA LEU A 393 38.16 -6.77 -14.43
C LEU A 393 39.55 -7.03 -15.06
N GLU A 394 39.59 -7.10 -16.38
CA GLU A 394 40.82 -7.42 -17.12
C GLU A 394 40.84 -6.70 -18.50
N GLY A 395 42.05 -6.49 -19.06
CA GLY A 395 42.23 -5.99 -20.42
C GLY A 395 42.59 -4.50 -20.55
N LEU A 396 42.34 -3.68 -19.53
CA LEU A 396 42.63 -2.25 -19.55
C LEU A 396 43.39 -1.82 -18.30
N ARG A 397 44.05 -0.63 -18.36
CA ARG A 397 44.79 0.02 -17.28
C ARG A 397 44.26 1.42 -17.03
N VAL A 398 44.56 1.95 -15.85
CA VAL A 398 44.22 3.34 -15.50
C VAL A 398 44.82 4.30 -16.55
N GLY A 399 43.98 5.20 -17.04
CA GLY A 399 44.33 6.19 -18.04
C GLY A 399 44.17 5.73 -19.50
N ASP A 400 43.90 4.45 -19.74
CA ASP A 400 43.57 3.99 -21.09
C ASP A 400 42.31 4.67 -21.59
N GLN A 401 42.33 5.20 -22.82
CA GLN A 401 41.15 5.76 -23.47
C GLN A 401 40.51 4.68 -24.35
N VAL A 402 39.19 4.51 -24.21
CA VAL A 402 38.44 3.50 -24.97
C VAL A 402 37.23 4.10 -25.66
N VAL A 403 36.87 3.50 -26.79
CA VAL A 403 35.64 3.87 -27.53
C VAL A 403 34.46 3.13 -26.92
N LEU A 404 33.45 3.88 -26.55
CA LEU A 404 32.22 3.37 -25.91
C LEU A 404 31.04 3.28 -26.88
N SER A 405 31.11 3.96 -28.04
CA SER A 405 30.12 3.91 -29.11
C SER A 405 30.03 2.51 -29.73
N ASP A 406 28.90 2.23 -30.37
CA ASP A 406 28.74 1.01 -31.13
C ASP A 406 29.75 0.93 -32.32
N MET A 407 30.65 -0.03 -32.24
CA MET A 407 31.70 -0.28 -33.23
C MET A 407 31.49 -1.58 -34.01
N SER A 408 30.29 -2.14 -33.97
CA SER A 408 29.96 -3.43 -34.61
C SER A 408 30.27 -3.46 -36.09
N SER A 409 30.16 -2.34 -36.81
CA SER A 409 30.52 -2.20 -38.22
C SER A 409 32.02 -2.43 -38.52
N TRP A 410 32.87 -2.29 -37.48
CA TRP A 410 34.33 -2.46 -37.59
C TRP A 410 34.85 -3.68 -36.84
N ASP A 411 33.99 -4.59 -36.41
CA ASP A 411 34.36 -5.78 -35.67
C ASP A 411 35.33 -6.74 -36.41
N ALA A 412 35.36 -6.66 -37.73
CA ALA A 412 36.26 -7.42 -38.56
C ALA A 412 37.72 -6.88 -38.55
N TYR A 413 37.96 -5.71 -37.96
CA TYR A 413 39.27 -5.08 -37.98
C TYR A 413 39.88 -5.04 -36.57
N ASP A 414 41.19 -5.35 -36.49
CA ASP A 414 41.97 -5.25 -35.26
C ASP A 414 42.38 -3.81 -34.92
N ARG A 415 42.37 -2.93 -35.93
CA ARG A 415 42.81 -1.52 -35.80
C ARG A 415 41.92 -0.62 -36.63
N ILE A 416 41.62 0.54 -36.09
CA ILE A 416 40.92 1.63 -36.77
C ILE A 416 41.69 2.95 -36.61
N ARG A 417 41.53 3.86 -37.54
CA ARG A 417 42.13 5.21 -37.49
C ARG A 417 41.02 6.21 -37.19
N LEU A 418 41.27 7.06 -36.22
CA LEU A 418 40.40 8.19 -35.89
C LEU A 418 40.91 9.44 -36.62
N ASN A 419 40.05 10.11 -37.34
CA ASN A 419 40.35 11.37 -38.04
C ASN A 419 39.66 12.55 -37.37
#